data_ee5f25c7ddb9c2da12150bcf38f9674f
#
_entry.id   ee5f25c7ddb9c2da12150bcf38f9674f
#
_cell.length_a   1.000
_cell.length_b   1.000
_cell.length_c   1.000
_cell.angle_alpha   90.00
_cell.angle_beta   90.00
_cell.angle_gamma   90.00
#
_symmetry.space_group_name_H-M   'P 1'
#
loop_
_entity.id
_entity.type
_entity.pdbx_description
1 polymer ?
#
loop_
_entity_poly.entity_id
_entity_poly.type
_entity_poly.pdbx_seq_one_letter_code
_entity_poly.pdbx_strand_id
1 'polypeptide(L)'
;MKDLQFSVEIKATKERVWDTLWQDETLRQWANIIDPGTYMKGDLKVGSEIQFISGNGYGVTSLVEKLTPGEFLLLRHSADTQDEGKRERDKQWTGGKESYTLIEKDGTTTLTVSFDVPPELEEYFKINYPKALEKVKMLSERKK
;
A
#
# COMPACT_ATOMS: atom_id res chain seq x y z
N MET A 1 17.20 6.21 -2.57
CA MET A 1 15.77 6.48 -2.40
C MET A 1 15.51 7.32 -1.16
N LYS A 2 14.41 8.02 -1.15
CA LYS A 2 13.98 8.87 -0.05
C LYS A 2 12.94 8.12 0.77
N ASP A 3 13.01 8.21 2.09
CA ASP A 3 12.03 7.59 2.99
C ASP A 3 10.92 8.59 3.31
N LEU A 4 9.68 8.20 3.06
CA LEU A 4 8.50 9.00 3.39
C LEU A 4 7.65 8.27 4.42
N GLN A 5 7.01 9.03 5.31
CA GLN A 5 6.12 8.47 6.32
C GLN A 5 4.86 9.33 6.44
N PHE A 6 3.71 8.67 6.51
CA PHE A 6 2.42 9.32 6.69
C PHE A 6 1.62 8.60 7.75
N SER A 7 0.77 9.34 8.48
CA SER A 7 -0.13 8.75 9.48
C SER A 7 -1.51 9.37 9.36
N VAL A 8 -2.53 8.56 9.68
CA VAL A 8 -3.91 9.03 9.72
C VAL A 8 -4.63 8.33 10.87
N GLU A 9 -5.51 9.06 11.57
CA GLU A 9 -6.37 8.48 12.59
C GLU A 9 -7.73 8.15 11.99
N ILE A 10 -8.19 6.92 12.21
CA ILE A 10 -9.41 6.38 11.61
C ILE A 10 -10.32 5.86 12.71
N LYS A 11 -11.57 6.33 12.74
CA LYS A 11 -12.56 5.91 13.74
C LYS A 11 -13.17 4.58 13.35
N ALA A 12 -12.36 3.54 13.39
CA ALA A 12 -12.75 2.17 13.05
C ALA A 12 -11.76 1.22 13.73
N THR A 13 -12.15 -0.06 13.84
CA THR A 13 -11.26 -1.08 14.41
C THR A 13 -10.11 -1.37 13.45
N LYS A 14 -9.01 -1.88 14.00
CA LYS A 14 -7.85 -2.25 13.17
C LYS A 14 -8.20 -3.32 12.15
N GLU A 15 -9.09 -4.25 12.48
CA GLU A 15 -9.55 -5.28 11.55
C GLU A 15 -10.26 -4.66 10.35
N ARG A 16 -11.10 -3.66 10.59
CA ARG A 16 -11.82 -2.99 9.51
C ARG A 16 -10.88 -2.17 8.64
N VAL A 17 -9.92 -1.47 9.23
CA VAL A 17 -8.92 -0.71 8.48
C VAL A 17 -8.06 -1.66 7.63
N TRP A 18 -7.67 -2.80 8.22
CA TRP A 18 -6.90 -3.81 7.51
C TRP A 18 -7.67 -4.32 6.28
N ASP A 19 -8.96 -4.64 6.46
CA ASP A 19 -9.80 -5.08 5.36
C ASP A 19 -9.92 -4.02 4.27
N THR A 20 -10.06 -2.76 4.66
CA THR A 20 -10.13 -1.63 3.71
C THR A 20 -8.85 -1.55 2.87
N LEU A 21 -7.69 -1.75 3.50
CA LEU A 21 -6.42 -1.70 2.80
C LEU A 21 -6.28 -2.81 1.76
N TRP A 22 -6.69 -4.03 2.10
CA TRP A 22 -6.26 -5.21 1.34
C TRP A 22 -7.35 -5.96 0.58
N GLN A 23 -8.62 -5.75 0.87
CA GLN A 23 -9.67 -6.36 0.05
C GLN A 23 -9.68 -5.68 -1.33
N ASP A 24 -9.86 -6.48 -2.37
CA ASP A 24 -9.73 -6.01 -3.75
C ASP A 24 -10.60 -4.79 -4.05
N GLU A 25 -11.86 -4.83 -3.63
CA GLU A 25 -12.80 -3.75 -3.92
C GLU A 25 -12.34 -2.40 -3.35
N THR A 26 -11.90 -2.38 -2.10
CA THR A 26 -11.50 -1.14 -1.43
C THR A 26 -10.08 -0.74 -1.77
N LEU A 27 -9.18 -1.71 -1.96
CA LEU A 27 -7.82 -1.43 -2.39
C LEU A 27 -7.82 -0.68 -3.71
N ARG A 28 -8.62 -1.11 -4.67
CA ARG A 28 -8.71 -0.45 -5.98
C ARG A 28 -9.15 0.99 -5.87
N GLN A 29 -9.96 1.32 -4.86
CA GLN A 29 -10.46 2.68 -4.67
C GLN A 29 -9.39 3.62 -4.14
N TRP A 30 -8.69 3.23 -3.07
CA TRP A 30 -7.67 4.14 -2.52
C TRP A 30 -6.39 4.15 -3.35
N ALA A 31 -6.00 3.03 -3.91
CA ALA A 31 -4.79 2.95 -4.73
C ALA A 31 -4.93 3.72 -6.04
N ASN A 32 -6.16 3.82 -6.56
CA ASN A 32 -6.45 4.59 -7.78
C ASN A 32 -6.07 6.07 -7.64
N ILE A 33 -6.09 6.59 -6.43
CA ILE A 33 -5.72 7.99 -6.16
C ILE A 33 -4.21 8.20 -6.38
N ILE A 34 -3.42 7.18 -6.09
CA ILE A 34 -1.96 7.25 -6.24
C ILE A 34 -1.58 6.96 -7.69
N ASP A 35 -2.12 5.88 -8.24
CA ASP A 35 -1.81 5.47 -9.61
C ASP A 35 -3.05 4.82 -10.22
N PRO A 36 -3.70 5.49 -11.20
CA PRO A 36 -4.99 5.03 -11.74
C PRO A 36 -4.99 3.58 -12.20
N GLY A 37 -6.04 2.86 -11.79
CA GLY A 37 -6.23 1.47 -12.20
C GLY A 37 -5.44 0.44 -11.40
N THR A 38 -4.76 0.85 -10.33
CA THR A 38 -3.92 -0.06 -9.54
C THR A 38 -4.74 -1.16 -8.86
N TYR A 39 -4.22 -2.38 -8.94
CA TYR A 39 -4.77 -3.53 -8.22
C TYR A 39 -3.62 -4.41 -7.72
N MET A 40 -3.94 -5.31 -6.79
CA MET A 40 -2.97 -6.22 -6.20
C MET A 40 -3.22 -7.65 -6.68
N LYS A 41 -2.15 -8.37 -7.06
CA LYS A 41 -2.19 -9.81 -7.37
C LYS A 41 -1.40 -10.56 -6.33
N GLY A 42 -1.91 -11.73 -5.93
CA GLY A 42 -1.24 -12.59 -4.96
C GLY A 42 -1.87 -12.51 -3.58
N ASP A 43 -1.44 -13.40 -2.71
CA ASP A 43 -1.96 -13.50 -1.35
C ASP A 43 -0.95 -12.96 -0.35
N LEU A 44 -1.43 -12.25 0.67
CA LEU A 44 -0.59 -11.74 1.75
C LEU A 44 -0.22 -12.89 2.70
N LYS A 45 0.97 -13.44 2.49
CA LYS A 45 1.57 -14.48 3.34
C LYS A 45 3.05 -14.24 3.43
N VAL A 46 3.64 -14.44 4.61
CA VAL A 46 5.09 -14.31 4.79
C VAL A 46 5.81 -15.24 3.81
N GLY A 47 6.78 -14.67 3.09
CA GLY A 47 7.55 -15.42 2.10
C GLY A 47 6.95 -15.43 0.71
N SER A 48 5.71 -14.97 0.54
CA SER A 48 5.06 -14.90 -0.76
C SER A 48 5.41 -13.59 -1.47
N GLU A 49 5.32 -13.62 -2.80
CA GLU A 49 5.44 -12.40 -3.59
C GLU A 49 4.04 -11.94 -4.00
N ILE A 50 3.82 -10.63 -3.93
CA ILE A 50 2.61 -9.99 -4.43
C ILE A 50 3.01 -8.97 -5.48
N GLN A 51 2.07 -8.56 -6.31
CA GLN A 51 2.31 -7.54 -7.32
C GLN A 51 1.27 -6.43 -7.20
N PHE A 52 1.73 -5.18 -7.30
CA PHE A 52 0.85 -4.03 -7.49
C PHE A 52 1.01 -3.62 -8.95
N ILE A 53 -0.10 -3.58 -9.68
CA ILE A 53 -0.11 -3.33 -11.12
C ILE A 53 -1.04 -2.17 -11.41
N SER A 54 -0.53 -1.14 -12.11
CA SER A 54 -1.33 0.02 -12.47
C SER A 54 -2.08 -0.21 -13.78
N GLY A 55 -2.99 0.69 -14.10
CA GLY A 55 -3.83 0.59 -15.31
C GLY A 55 -3.06 0.57 -16.62
N ASN A 56 -1.81 1.08 -16.62
CA ASN A 56 -0.95 1.04 -17.81
C ASN A 56 -0.11 -0.24 -17.89
N GLY A 57 -0.29 -1.17 -16.96
CA GLY A 57 0.43 -2.45 -16.95
C GLY A 57 1.78 -2.42 -16.24
N TYR A 58 2.25 -1.27 -15.79
CA TYR A 58 3.47 -1.16 -15.00
C TYR A 58 3.19 -1.43 -13.53
N GLY A 59 4.18 -1.91 -12.80
CA GLY A 59 4.01 -2.17 -11.39
C GLY A 59 5.28 -2.60 -10.71
N VAL A 60 5.11 -3.20 -9.53
CA VAL A 60 6.22 -3.74 -8.74
C VAL A 60 5.84 -5.11 -8.19
N THR A 61 6.83 -5.98 -8.09
CA THR A 61 6.71 -7.24 -7.36
C THR A 61 7.36 -7.04 -6.01
N SER A 62 6.68 -7.45 -4.95
CA SER A 62 7.13 -7.24 -3.57
C SER A 62 7.09 -8.54 -2.79
N LEU A 63 8.13 -8.76 -1.99
CA LEU A 63 8.20 -9.89 -1.07
C LEU A 63 7.53 -9.49 0.25
N VAL A 64 6.64 -10.34 0.76
CA VAL A 64 6.06 -10.16 2.09
C VAL A 64 7.08 -10.64 3.11
N GLU A 65 7.82 -9.69 3.71
CA GLU A 65 8.90 -10.03 4.66
C GLU A 65 8.38 -10.30 6.06
N LYS A 66 7.41 -9.49 6.51
CA LYS A 66 6.80 -9.64 7.84
C LYS A 66 5.31 -9.36 7.74
N LEU A 67 4.54 -10.10 8.51
CA LEU A 67 3.09 -9.94 8.51
C LEU A 67 2.52 -10.35 9.85
N THR A 68 1.80 -9.41 10.49
CA THR A 68 0.92 -9.69 11.61
C THR A 68 -0.45 -9.18 11.19
N PRO A 69 -1.37 -10.07 10.77
CA PRO A 69 -2.66 -9.64 10.23
C PRO A 69 -3.39 -8.68 11.15
N GLY A 70 -3.89 -7.59 10.57
CA GLY A 70 -4.58 -6.53 11.30
C GLY A 70 -3.67 -5.53 12.00
N GLU A 71 -2.36 -5.76 12.03
CA GLU A 71 -1.44 -4.91 12.81
C GLU A 71 -0.24 -4.41 12.05
N PHE A 72 0.39 -5.26 11.23
CA PHE A 72 1.66 -4.90 10.61
C PHE A 72 1.91 -5.66 9.31
N LEU A 73 2.47 -4.95 8.32
CA LEU A 73 2.94 -5.56 7.07
C LEU A 73 4.22 -4.86 6.65
N LEU A 74 5.25 -5.66 6.31
CA LEU A 74 6.49 -5.15 5.73
C LEU A 74 6.71 -5.82 4.39
N LEU A 75 6.81 -5.00 3.35
CA LEU A 75 7.09 -5.42 1.99
C LEU A 75 8.46 -4.95 1.56
N ARG A 76 9.17 -5.77 0.78
CA ARG A 76 10.39 -5.37 0.10
C ARG A 76 10.18 -5.53 -1.39
N HIS A 77 10.40 -4.46 -2.14
CA HIS A 77 10.23 -4.50 -3.60
C HIS A 77 11.37 -5.31 -4.21
N SER A 78 11.01 -6.41 -4.88
CA SER A 78 11.99 -7.33 -5.47
C SER A 78 12.21 -7.09 -6.96
N ALA A 79 11.25 -6.48 -7.65
CA ALA A 79 11.38 -6.16 -9.07
C ALA A 79 10.39 -5.09 -9.48
N ASP A 80 10.82 -4.23 -10.40
CA ASP A 80 9.91 -3.36 -11.14
C ASP A 80 9.41 -4.14 -12.35
N THR A 81 8.12 -4.02 -12.70
CA THR A 81 7.50 -4.86 -13.71
C THR A 81 6.75 -4.07 -14.77
N GLN A 82 6.47 -4.73 -15.88
CA GLN A 82 5.67 -4.23 -16.98
C GLN A 82 4.86 -5.39 -17.58
N ASP A 83 4.04 -5.11 -18.56
CA ASP A 83 3.22 -6.12 -19.22
C ASP A 83 2.36 -6.89 -18.20
N GLU A 84 1.64 -6.14 -17.37
CA GLU A 84 0.77 -6.66 -16.31
C GLU A 84 1.48 -7.63 -15.36
N GLY A 85 2.73 -7.32 -15.03
CA GLY A 85 3.52 -8.11 -14.11
C GLY A 85 4.24 -9.29 -14.72
N LYS A 86 4.11 -9.52 -16.02
CA LYS A 86 4.70 -10.69 -16.70
C LYS A 86 6.17 -10.53 -17.02
N ARG A 87 6.68 -9.30 -17.07
CA ARG A 87 8.09 -9.02 -17.41
C ARG A 87 8.66 -7.98 -16.46
N GLU A 88 9.96 -8.06 -16.22
CA GLU A 88 10.67 -7.05 -15.46
C GLU A 88 11.05 -5.88 -16.36
N ARG A 89 11.24 -4.72 -15.77
CA ARG A 89 11.74 -3.52 -16.42
C ARG A 89 12.83 -2.91 -15.57
N ASP A 90 13.40 -1.79 -16.03
CA ASP A 90 14.47 -1.10 -15.31
C ASP A 90 14.08 -0.77 -13.87
N LYS A 91 15.01 -0.96 -12.96
CA LYS A 91 14.79 -0.78 -11.54
C LYS A 91 14.51 0.67 -11.20
N GLN A 92 13.42 0.90 -10.47
CA GLN A 92 13.05 2.20 -9.94
C GLN A 92 12.73 2.06 -8.44
N TRP A 93 11.89 1.08 -8.10
CA TRP A 93 11.48 0.80 -6.72
C TRP A 93 12.24 -0.37 -6.10
N THR A 94 12.86 -1.20 -6.91
CA THR A 94 13.52 -2.44 -6.46
C THR A 94 14.54 -2.16 -5.35
N GLY A 95 14.43 -2.93 -4.27
CA GLY A 95 15.27 -2.80 -3.08
C GLY A 95 14.65 -1.93 -2.00
N GLY A 96 13.62 -1.16 -2.32
CA GLY A 96 12.92 -0.33 -1.35
C GLY A 96 11.98 -1.11 -0.47
N LYS A 97 11.60 -0.53 0.65
CA LYS A 97 10.68 -1.12 1.63
C LYS A 97 9.41 -0.31 1.71
N GLU A 98 8.32 -1.00 2.11
CA GLU A 98 7.04 -0.37 2.35
C GLU A 98 6.40 -1.06 3.55
N SER A 99 6.00 -0.29 4.57
CA SER A 99 5.41 -0.86 5.78
C SER A 99 4.11 -0.17 6.15
N TYR A 100 3.22 -0.96 6.77
CA TYR A 100 1.93 -0.51 7.26
C TYR A 100 1.80 -0.96 8.70
N THR A 101 1.55 -0.01 9.61
CA THR A 101 1.41 -0.28 11.04
C THR A 101 0.05 0.25 11.50
N LEU A 102 -0.73 -0.59 12.17
CA LEU A 102 -2.04 -0.25 12.68
C LEU A 102 -2.04 -0.42 14.20
N ILE A 103 -2.34 0.66 14.90
CA ILE A 103 -2.43 0.65 16.37
C ILE A 103 -3.82 1.16 16.75
N GLU A 104 -4.61 0.28 17.37
CA GLU A 104 -5.97 0.62 17.80
C GLU A 104 -5.98 0.94 19.28
N LYS A 105 -6.71 2.02 19.62
CA LYS A 105 -6.97 2.40 21.01
C LYS A 105 -8.39 2.99 21.08
N ASP A 106 -9.24 2.37 21.91
CA ASP A 106 -10.61 2.85 22.13
C ASP A 106 -11.42 3.03 20.83
N GLY A 107 -11.29 2.08 19.91
CA GLY A 107 -12.07 2.09 18.67
C GLY A 107 -11.52 3.01 17.58
N THR A 108 -10.37 3.65 17.83
CA THR A 108 -9.69 4.50 16.85
C THR A 108 -8.36 3.84 16.48
N THR A 109 -8.12 3.69 15.19
CA THR A 109 -6.89 3.09 14.69
C THR A 109 -6.00 4.18 14.08
N THR A 110 -4.74 4.20 14.50
CA THR A 110 -3.72 5.02 13.85
C THR A 110 -3.04 4.15 12.82
N LEU A 111 -3.17 4.53 11.56
CA LEU A 111 -2.50 3.88 10.44
C LEU A 111 -1.27 4.69 10.08
N THR A 112 -0.11 4.06 10.14
CA THR A 112 1.16 4.68 9.74
C THR A 112 1.73 3.90 8.57
N VAL A 113 2.05 4.61 7.49
CA VAL A 113 2.64 4.02 6.29
C VAL A 113 4.00 4.65 6.07
N SER A 114 5.02 3.81 5.91
CA SER A 114 6.39 4.24 5.60
C SER A 114 6.86 3.53 4.35
N PHE A 115 7.51 4.24 3.45
CA PHE A 115 8.05 3.61 2.25
C PHE A 115 9.19 4.42 1.66
N ASP A 116 10.06 3.70 0.95
CA ASP A 116 11.13 4.31 0.17
C ASP A 116 10.55 4.71 -1.19
N VAL A 117 10.87 5.90 -1.65
CA VAL A 117 10.37 6.41 -2.91
C VAL A 117 11.54 6.89 -3.79
N PRO A 118 11.50 6.63 -5.11
CA PRO A 118 12.49 7.21 -6.01
C PRO A 118 12.46 8.74 -5.90
N PRO A 119 13.64 9.41 -5.89
CA PRO A 119 13.69 10.86 -5.71
C PRO A 119 12.81 11.65 -6.66
N GLU A 120 12.68 11.21 -7.91
CA GLU A 120 11.87 11.89 -8.93
C GLU A 120 10.37 11.80 -8.66
N LEU A 121 9.93 10.91 -7.75
CA LEU A 121 8.52 10.73 -7.41
C LEU A 121 8.17 11.28 -6.03
N GLU A 122 9.15 11.81 -5.30
CA GLU A 122 8.95 12.27 -3.93
C GLU A 122 7.81 13.28 -3.81
N GLU A 123 7.83 14.34 -4.61
CA GLU A 123 6.80 15.39 -4.55
C GLU A 123 5.42 14.85 -4.92
N TYR A 124 5.35 13.97 -5.92
CA TYR A 124 4.10 13.36 -6.33
C TYR A 124 3.44 12.61 -5.17
N PHE A 125 4.23 11.82 -4.44
CA PHE A 125 3.70 11.05 -3.31
C PHE A 125 3.37 11.92 -2.11
N LYS A 126 4.13 12.97 -1.85
CA LYS A 126 3.81 13.92 -0.79
C LYS A 126 2.46 14.59 -1.00
N ILE A 127 2.09 14.82 -2.24
CA ILE A 127 0.81 15.44 -2.58
C ILE A 127 -0.33 14.42 -2.57
N ASN A 128 -0.12 13.25 -3.17
CA ASN A 128 -1.19 12.30 -3.43
C ASN A 128 -1.41 11.24 -2.36
N TYR A 129 -0.36 10.84 -1.63
CA TYR A 129 -0.51 9.80 -0.62
C TYR A 129 -1.44 10.19 0.53
N PRO A 130 -1.37 11.42 1.05
CA PRO A 130 -2.36 11.86 2.06
C PRO A 130 -3.80 11.76 1.57
N LYS A 131 -4.04 12.03 0.28
CA LYS A 131 -5.38 11.91 -0.32
C LYS A 131 -5.84 10.45 -0.35
N ALA A 132 -4.92 9.53 -0.63
CA ALA A 132 -5.23 8.10 -0.61
C ALA A 132 -5.56 7.64 0.80
N LEU A 133 -4.82 8.12 1.82
CA LEU A 133 -5.10 7.78 3.21
C LEU A 133 -6.43 8.35 3.69
N GLU A 134 -6.82 9.53 3.23
CA GLU A 134 -8.15 10.07 3.51
C GLU A 134 -9.24 9.18 2.91
N LYS A 135 -8.99 8.58 1.74
CA LYS A 135 -9.92 7.63 1.14
C LYS A 135 -10.03 6.36 1.98
N VAL A 136 -8.89 5.85 2.48
CA VAL A 136 -8.88 4.70 3.39
C VAL A 136 -9.72 5.01 4.64
N LYS A 137 -9.53 6.21 5.21
CA LYS A 137 -10.29 6.66 6.37
C LYS A 137 -11.79 6.68 6.07
N MET A 138 -12.17 7.31 4.98
CA MET A 138 -13.58 7.41 4.60
C MET A 138 -14.22 6.04 4.40
N LEU A 139 -13.55 5.14 3.70
CA LEU A 139 -14.05 3.79 3.45
C LEU A 139 -14.15 2.97 4.74
N SER A 140 -13.18 3.11 5.63
CA SER A 140 -13.16 2.38 6.90
C SER A 140 -14.23 2.86 7.87
N GLU A 141 -14.52 4.16 7.87
CA GLU A 141 -15.52 4.76 8.77
C GLU A 141 -16.95 4.65 8.25
N ARG A 142 -17.11 4.20 7.01
CA ARG A 142 -18.44 4.06 6.40
C ARG A 142 -19.26 3.00 7.14
N LYS A 143 -20.48 3.36 7.51
CA LYS A 143 -21.40 2.41 8.12
C LYS A 143 -21.97 1.50 7.04
N LYS A 144 -22.12 0.22 7.40
CA LYS A 144 -22.73 -0.75 6.50
C LYS A 144 -24.25 -0.61 6.54
#